data_7b3ab02008312c6064ade82ee63b9f82
#
_entry.id   7b3ab02008312c6064ade82ee63b9f82
#
_cell.length_a   1.000
_cell.length_b   1.000
_cell.length_c   1.000
_cell.angle_alpha   90.00
_cell.angle_beta   90.00
_cell.angle_gamma   90.00
#
_symmetry.space_group_name_H-M   'P 1'
#
loop_
_entity.id
_entity.type
_entity.pdbx_description
1 polymer ?
#
loop_
_entity_poly.entity_id
_entity_poly.type
_entity_poly.pdbx_seq_one_letter_code
_entity_poly.pdbx_strand_id
1 'polypeptide(L)'
;MTRRTTDQTDRTDQTDRTNPTGRTDQPPRPSAAAKPVRWAAEAVAAAPDAVRPHLDHSAPSLWRVDRMIEELRREGPPYNAVANVLRGLGSYAGEVIVRQTGAEWWGSAGDHWVRTPDGRLWEPLDEARRCFGGHGSLRLLCRDATRGKR
;
A
#
# COMPACT_ATOMS: atom_id res chain seq x y z
N MET A 1 61.92 -4.84 -4.10
CA MET A 1 61.41 -4.82 -4.12
C MET A 1 60.45 -4.79 -3.85
N THR A 2 60.25 -4.98 -3.64
CA THR A 2 59.44 -4.90 -3.57
C THR A 2 58.55 -4.94 -3.24
N ARG A 3 58.13 -5.05 -3.26
CA ARG A 3 57.28 -5.19 -3.16
C ARG A 3 56.35 -5.12 -2.81
N ARG A 4 56.37 -5.29 -2.84
CA ARG A 4 55.52 -5.35 -2.70
C ARG A 4 54.54 -5.32 -2.40
N THR A 5 54.64 -5.41 -2.61
CA THR A 5 53.79 -5.36 -2.59
C THR A 5 52.87 -5.45 -2.15
N THR A 6 52.82 -5.49 -2.20
CA THR A 6 52.00 -5.49 -2.11
C THR A 6 51.08 -5.56 -1.66
N ASP A 7 51.04 -5.59 -1.65
CA ASP A 7 50.20 -5.60 -1.51
C ASP A 7 49.24 -5.58 -1.22
N GLN A 8 49.20 -5.58 -1.32
CA GLN A 8 48.40 -5.57 -1.30
C GLN A 8 47.49 -5.68 -0.96
N THR A 9 47.50 -5.84 -0.90
CA THR A 9 46.61 -5.97 -0.83
C THR A 9 45.79 -6.08 -0.36
N ASP A 10 45.68 -6.20 -0.30
CA ASP A 10 44.78 -6.32 -0.16
C ASP A 10 43.91 -6.21 0.17
N ARG A 11 43.90 -6.08 0.15
CA ARG A 11 43.09 -5.97 0.19
C ARG A 11 42.11 -6.08 0.46
N THR A 12 42.08 -6.32 0.38
CA THR A 12 41.18 -6.46 0.38
C THR A 12 40.37 -6.68 0.83
N ASP A 13 40.32 -6.91 0.86
CA ASP A 13 39.48 -7.16 0.96
C ASP A 13 38.65 -7.18 1.39
N GLN A 14 38.53 -7.12 1.41
CA GLN A 14 37.80 -7.14 1.57
C GLN A 14 36.96 -7.26 1.89
N THR A 15 36.97 -7.44 1.79
CA THR A 15 36.21 -7.59 1.86
C THR A 15 35.39 -7.82 2.26
N ASP A 16 35.16 -8.10 2.24
CA ASP A 16 34.33 -8.33 2.39
C ASP A 16 33.62 -8.49 2.79
N ARG A 17 33.61 -8.53 2.78
CA ARG A 17 32.78 -8.66 3.00
C ARG A 17 31.95 -9.03 3.35
N THR A 18 31.96 -9.46 3.37
CA THR A 18 31.17 -9.79 3.51
C THR A 18 30.52 -10.26 4.04
N ASN A 19 30.25 -10.74 4.08
CA ASN A 19 29.50 -11.17 4.56
C ASN A 19 28.73 -11.82 4.68
N PRO A 20 28.61 -12.47 4.44
CA PRO A 20 27.65 -13.40 4.30
C PRO A 20 26.68 -13.31 5.31
N THR A 21 26.86 -13.54 6.39
CA THR A 21 25.92 -13.10 7.25
C THR A 21 25.78 -11.71 7.03
N GLY A 22 26.45 -11.24 6.17
CA GLY A 22 26.29 -9.91 5.80
C GLY A 22 24.92 -9.48 5.65
N ARG A 23 24.00 -10.39 5.46
CA ARG A 23 22.68 -9.99 5.31
C ARG A 23 22.15 -9.33 6.53
N THR A 24 22.61 -9.65 7.69
CA THR A 24 22.13 -8.96 8.86
C THR A 24 22.62 -7.54 8.92
N ASP A 25 23.64 -7.21 8.15
CA ASP A 25 24.15 -5.85 8.13
C ASP A 25 23.45 -4.98 7.10
N GLN A 26 22.59 -5.56 6.31
CA GLN A 26 21.86 -4.78 5.33
C GLN A 26 20.75 -3.98 6.00
N PRO A 27 20.49 -2.76 5.50
CA PRO A 27 19.33 -2.05 6.01
C PRO A 27 18.08 -2.84 5.65
N PRO A 28 17.07 -2.83 6.50
CA PRO A 28 15.84 -3.53 6.18
C PRO A 28 15.22 -2.95 4.93
N ARG A 29 14.68 -3.83 4.10
CA ARG A 29 13.94 -3.37 2.95
C ARG A 29 12.65 -2.73 3.39
N PRO A 30 12.20 -1.67 2.71
CA PRO A 30 10.87 -1.13 2.99
C PRO A 30 9.86 -2.24 2.77
N SER A 31 8.93 -2.41 3.67
CA SER A 31 7.89 -3.41 3.48
C SER A 31 6.93 -2.94 2.40
N ALA A 32 6.25 -3.89 1.78
CA ALA A 32 5.23 -3.57 0.80
C ALA A 32 4.11 -2.72 1.41
N ALA A 33 3.96 -2.75 2.72
CA ALA A 33 2.94 -1.97 3.40
C ALA A 33 3.33 -0.50 3.61
N ALA A 34 4.61 -0.16 3.52
CA ALA A 34 5.06 1.17 3.95
C ALA A 34 4.37 2.31 3.22
N LYS A 35 4.32 2.24 1.90
CA LYS A 35 3.67 3.30 1.12
C LYS A 35 2.15 3.29 1.29
N PRO A 36 1.47 2.16 1.14
CA PRO A 36 0.02 2.18 1.33
C PRO A 36 -0.41 2.64 2.71
N VAL A 37 0.31 2.26 3.76
CA VAL A 37 -0.03 2.71 5.11
C VAL A 37 0.08 4.23 5.20
N ARG A 38 1.15 4.80 4.63
CA ARG A 38 1.32 6.24 4.65
C ARG A 38 0.24 6.94 3.81
N TRP A 39 -0.03 6.42 2.62
CA TRP A 39 -1.05 7.01 1.75
C TRP A 39 -2.42 7.00 2.41
N ALA A 40 -2.75 5.90 3.09
CA ALA A 40 -4.02 5.81 3.80
C ALA A 40 -4.11 6.84 4.91
N ALA A 41 -3.03 7.01 5.68
CA ALA A 41 -3.00 8.00 6.75
C ALA A 41 -3.15 9.42 6.20
N GLU A 42 -2.50 9.70 5.09
CA GLU A 42 -2.61 11.00 4.45
C GLU A 42 -4.04 11.27 3.97
N ALA A 43 -4.70 10.23 3.45
CA ALA A 43 -6.08 10.38 2.99
C ALA A 43 -7.01 10.69 4.15
N VAL A 44 -6.82 10.02 5.28
CA VAL A 44 -7.63 10.31 6.46
C VAL A 44 -7.38 11.73 6.94
N ALA A 45 -6.12 12.14 7.00
CA ALA A 45 -5.78 13.48 7.46
C ALA A 45 -6.35 14.57 6.55
N ALA A 46 -6.46 14.29 5.27
CA ALA A 46 -6.96 15.25 4.29
C ALA A 46 -8.48 15.23 4.16
N ALA A 47 -9.16 14.29 4.80
CA ALA A 47 -10.62 14.18 4.68
C ALA A 47 -11.30 15.37 5.34
N PRO A 48 -12.50 15.74 4.86
CA PRO A 48 -13.26 16.82 5.49
C PRO A 48 -13.50 16.55 6.97
N ASP A 49 -13.57 17.61 7.77
CA ASP A 49 -13.75 17.47 9.21
C ASP A 49 -14.97 16.66 9.56
N ALA A 50 -16.04 16.80 8.80
CA ALA A 50 -17.29 16.08 9.08
C ALA A 50 -17.16 14.57 8.81
N VAL A 51 -16.22 14.18 7.98
CA VAL A 51 -16.05 12.78 7.57
C VAL A 51 -14.96 12.09 8.39
N ARG A 52 -13.89 12.82 8.71
CA ARG A 52 -12.71 12.22 9.31
C ARG A 52 -13.00 11.32 10.51
N PRO A 53 -13.84 11.73 11.47
CA PRO A 53 -14.10 10.87 12.63
C PRO A 53 -14.74 9.54 12.28
N HIS A 54 -15.36 9.46 11.10
CA HIS A 54 -16.02 8.23 10.66
C HIS A 54 -15.09 7.32 9.89
N LEU A 55 -13.87 7.76 9.62
CA LEU A 55 -12.86 6.93 8.94
C LEU A 55 -12.05 6.19 10.01
N ASP A 56 -12.70 5.24 10.64
CA ASP A 56 -12.17 4.53 11.79
C ASP A 56 -11.64 3.14 11.43
N HIS A 57 -11.42 2.89 10.16
CA HIS A 57 -10.92 1.62 9.63
C HIS A 57 -11.89 0.46 9.81
N SER A 58 -13.16 0.75 10.07
CA SER A 58 -14.20 -0.28 10.08
C SER A 58 -14.68 -0.53 8.67
N ALA A 59 -15.25 -1.72 8.44
CA ALA A 59 -15.83 -2.01 7.15
C ALA A 59 -16.94 -1.01 6.77
N PRO A 60 -17.85 -0.63 7.70
CA PRO A 60 -18.85 0.36 7.35
C PRO A 60 -18.29 1.71 6.92
N SER A 61 -17.09 2.07 7.36
CA SER A 61 -16.52 3.36 6.97
C SER A 61 -16.29 3.44 5.45
N LEU A 62 -16.19 2.31 4.77
CA LEU A 62 -15.96 2.30 3.32
C LEU A 62 -17.19 2.82 2.56
N TRP A 63 -18.35 2.79 3.16
CA TRP A 63 -19.51 3.43 2.56
C TRP A 63 -19.26 4.93 2.38
N ARG A 64 -18.64 5.55 3.36
CA ARG A 64 -18.31 6.97 3.26
C ARG A 64 -17.23 7.22 2.23
N VAL A 65 -16.25 6.31 2.13
CA VAL A 65 -15.21 6.44 1.13
C VAL A 65 -15.79 6.35 -0.27
N ASP A 66 -16.70 5.39 -0.50
CA ASP A 66 -17.36 5.28 -1.79
C ASP A 66 -18.12 6.58 -2.12
N ARG A 67 -18.77 7.19 -1.13
CA ARG A 67 -19.46 8.46 -1.35
C ARG A 67 -18.49 9.59 -1.68
N MET A 68 -17.37 9.64 -1.01
CA MET A 68 -16.35 10.65 -1.31
C MET A 68 -15.90 10.56 -2.76
N ILE A 69 -15.67 9.35 -3.24
CA ILE A 69 -15.25 9.15 -4.62
C ILE A 69 -16.37 9.52 -5.58
N GLU A 70 -17.60 9.18 -5.24
CA GLU A 70 -18.73 9.53 -6.09
C GLU A 70 -18.89 11.04 -6.19
N GLU A 71 -18.70 11.76 -5.11
CA GLU A 71 -18.76 13.22 -5.12
C GLU A 71 -17.65 13.82 -5.97
N LEU A 72 -16.44 13.26 -5.87
CA LEU A 72 -15.36 13.69 -6.76
C LEU A 72 -15.74 13.48 -8.21
N ARG A 73 -16.30 12.32 -8.50
CA ARG A 73 -16.69 11.98 -9.86
C ARG A 73 -17.71 12.96 -10.41
N ARG A 74 -18.66 13.36 -9.60
CA ARG A 74 -19.70 14.31 -10.03
C ARG A 74 -19.14 15.69 -10.33
N GLU A 75 -18.06 16.08 -9.67
CA GLU A 75 -17.44 17.37 -9.95
C GLU A 75 -16.70 17.35 -11.28
N GLY A 76 -16.42 16.17 -11.81
CA GLY A 76 -15.88 16.03 -13.15
C GLY A 76 -14.43 16.40 -13.35
N PRO A 77 -13.55 16.33 -12.33
CA PRO A 77 -12.15 16.66 -12.57
C PRO A 77 -11.50 15.59 -13.43
N PRO A 78 -10.44 15.93 -14.17
CA PRO A 78 -9.70 14.90 -14.89
C PRO A 78 -9.02 13.95 -13.89
N TYR A 79 -8.81 12.70 -14.31
CA TYR A 79 -8.25 11.69 -13.44
C TYR A 79 -6.94 12.13 -12.81
N ASN A 80 -6.04 12.75 -13.59
CA ASN A 80 -4.73 13.10 -13.05
C ASN A 80 -4.81 14.16 -11.93
N ALA A 81 -5.91 14.88 -11.83
CA ALA A 81 -6.08 15.85 -10.74
C ALA A 81 -6.45 15.17 -9.44
N VAL A 82 -6.97 13.94 -9.48
CA VAL A 82 -7.42 13.22 -8.28
C VAL A 82 -6.68 11.91 -8.08
N ALA A 83 -5.69 11.61 -8.90
CA ALA A 83 -5.00 10.33 -8.84
C ALA A 83 -4.43 10.04 -7.45
N ASN A 84 -3.83 11.05 -6.80
CA ASN A 84 -3.27 10.84 -5.47
C ASN A 84 -4.34 10.63 -4.41
N VAL A 85 -5.48 11.32 -4.55
CA VAL A 85 -6.59 11.13 -3.62
C VAL A 85 -7.12 9.71 -3.75
N LEU A 86 -7.30 9.24 -4.98
CA LEU A 86 -7.80 7.88 -5.22
C LEU A 86 -6.82 6.83 -4.69
N ARG A 87 -5.52 7.08 -4.87
CA ARG A 87 -4.49 6.18 -4.33
C ARG A 87 -4.61 6.10 -2.81
N GLY A 88 -4.81 7.23 -2.16
CA GLY A 88 -4.96 7.26 -0.71
C GLY A 88 -6.21 6.55 -0.23
N LEU A 89 -7.32 6.79 -0.92
CA LEU A 89 -8.59 6.16 -0.53
C LEU A 89 -8.56 4.65 -0.80
N GLY A 90 -7.93 4.23 -1.91
CA GLY A 90 -7.74 2.81 -2.17
C GLY A 90 -6.86 2.17 -1.14
N SER A 91 -5.79 2.86 -0.73
CA SER A 91 -4.90 2.35 0.32
C SER A 91 -5.65 2.24 1.65
N TYR A 92 -6.51 3.20 1.95
CA TYR A 92 -7.34 3.13 3.14
C TYR A 92 -8.21 1.86 3.11
N ALA A 93 -8.83 1.58 1.97
CA ALA A 93 -9.65 0.38 1.85
C ALA A 93 -8.81 -0.88 2.04
N GLY A 94 -7.59 -0.89 1.50
CA GLY A 94 -6.68 -2.00 1.72
C GLY A 94 -6.36 -2.20 3.19
N GLU A 95 -6.15 -1.10 3.92
CA GLU A 95 -5.91 -1.19 5.37
C GLU A 95 -7.11 -1.75 6.11
N VAL A 96 -8.32 -1.40 5.67
CA VAL A 96 -9.53 -1.98 6.27
C VAL A 96 -9.53 -3.49 6.05
N ILE A 97 -9.23 -3.94 4.82
CA ILE A 97 -9.18 -5.37 4.53
C ILE A 97 -8.13 -6.07 5.39
N VAL A 98 -6.94 -5.45 5.52
CA VAL A 98 -5.88 -6.02 6.36
C VAL A 98 -6.37 -6.22 7.79
N ARG A 99 -7.04 -5.22 8.34
CA ARG A 99 -7.54 -5.31 9.72
C ARG A 99 -8.67 -6.32 9.88
N GLN A 100 -9.51 -6.44 8.86
CA GLN A 100 -10.66 -7.34 8.94
C GLN A 100 -10.29 -8.80 8.70
N THR A 101 -9.26 -9.07 7.93
CA THR A 101 -8.97 -10.43 7.46
C THR A 101 -7.61 -10.96 7.86
N GLY A 102 -6.70 -10.10 8.30
CA GLY A 102 -5.31 -10.52 8.49
C GLY A 102 -4.51 -10.56 7.22
N ALA A 103 -5.00 -9.91 6.17
CA ALA A 103 -4.31 -9.87 4.89
C ALA A 103 -2.99 -9.10 4.99
N GLU A 104 -2.15 -9.27 3.99
CA GLU A 104 -0.86 -8.60 3.91
C GLU A 104 -0.77 -7.80 2.62
N TRP A 105 -0.07 -6.67 2.70
CA TRP A 105 0.24 -5.90 1.51
C TRP A 105 1.33 -6.59 0.70
N TRP A 106 1.14 -6.59 -0.61
CA TRP A 106 2.13 -7.07 -1.57
C TRP A 106 2.43 -5.95 -2.55
N GLY A 107 3.65 -5.89 -3.04
CA GLY A 107 4.03 -4.87 -3.99
C GLY A 107 4.98 -5.43 -5.02
N SER A 108 4.83 -4.95 -6.26
CA SER A 108 5.72 -5.35 -7.34
C SER A 108 5.67 -4.28 -8.42
N ALA A 109 6.85 -3.82 -8.84
CA ALA A 109 6.94 -2.88 -9.97
C ALA A 109 6.06 -1.64 -9.80
N GLY A 110 5.95 -1.15 -8.57
CA GLY A 110 5.16 0.05 -8.30
C GLY A 110 3.70 -0.19 -8.04
N ASP A 111 3.22 -1.40 -8.25
CA ASP A 111 1.84 -1.75 -7.94
C ASP A 111 1.72 -2.31 -6.54
N HIS A 112 0.57 -2.11 -5.93
CA HIS A 112 0.32 -2.57 -4.57
C HIS A 112 -1.03 -3.26 -4.52
N TRP A 113 -1.07 -4.44 -3.91
CA TRP A 113 -2.31 -5.14 -3.70
C TRP A 113 -2.26 -5.87 -2.38
N VAL A 114 -3.42 -6.44 -1.98
CA VAL A 114 -3.58 -7.09 -0.69
C VAL A 114 -3.82 -8.56 -0.92
N ARG A 115 -3.14 -9.41 -0.17
CA ARG A 115 -3.34 -10.85 -0.25
C ARG A 115 -4.01 -11.33 1.03
N THR A 116 -5.20 -11.90 0.89
CA THR A 116 -5.91 -12.45 2.03
C THR A 116 -5.37 -13.83 2.41
N PRO A 117 -5.62 -14.29 3.64
CA PRO A 117 -5.06 -15.58 4.09
C PRO A 117 -5.45 -16.78 3.22
N ASP A 118 -6.58 -16.68 2.49
CA ASP A 118 -6.98 -17.74 1.59
C ASP A 118 -6.21 -17.70 0.26
N GLY A 119 -5.24 -16.83 0.13
CA GLY A 119 -4.38 -16.76 -1.05
C GLY A 119 -4.87 -15.88 -2.16
N ARG A 120 -6.04 -15.27 -2.02
CA ARG A 120 -6.57 -14.41 -3.07
C ARG A 120 -5.94 -13.03 -3.02
N LEU A 121 -5.80 -12.44 -4.19
CA LEU A 121 -5.25 -11.10 -4.33
C LEU A 121 -6.36 -10.10 -4.62
N TRP A 122 -6.27 -8.93 -4.01
CA TRP A 122 -7.27 -7.88 -4.14
C TRP A 122 -6.56 -6.58 -4.49
N GLU A 123 -7.19 -5.78 -5.32
CA GLU A 123 -6.57 -4.56 -5.84
C GLU A 123 -7.36 -3.33 -5.42
N PRO A 124 -7.23 -2.92 -4.16
CA PRO A 124 -8.03 -1.78 -3.68
C PRO A 124 -7.68 -0.47 -4.37
N LEU A 125 -6.44 -0.27 -4.79
CA LEU A 125 -6.08 0.95 -5.51
C LEU A 125 -6.76 1.00 -6.87
N ASP A 126 -6.78 -0.12 -7.58
CA ASP A 126 -7.49 -0.19 -8.85
C ASP A 126 -9.00 -0.06 -8.67
N GLU A 127 -9.51 -0.63 -7.58
CA GLU A 127 -10.93 -0.52 -7.31
C GLU A 127 -11.34 0.93 -7.07
N ALA A 128 -10.49 1.70 -6.40
CA ALA A 128 -10.77 3.12 -6.22
C ALA A 128 -10.87 3.83 -7.57
N ARG A 129 -10.00 3.47 -8.51
CA ARG A 129 -10.06 4.04 -9.86
C ARG A 129 -11.35 3.64 -10.57
N ARG A 130 -11.76 2.38 -10.43
CA ARG A 130 -13.02 1.93 -11.01
C ARG A 130 -14.21 2.64 -10.39
N CYS A 131 -14.15 2.88 -9.08
CA CYS A 131 -15.20 3.62 -8.40
C CYS A 131 -15.32 5.03 -8.97
N PHE A 132 -14.20 5.70 -9.21
CA PHE A 132 -14.19 7.01 -9.83
C PHE A 132 -14.73 6.93 -11.25
N GLY A 133 -14.54 5.82 -11.93
CA GLY A 133 -15.10 5.60 -13.26
C GLY A 133 -16.58 5.26 -13.25
N GLY A 134 -17.18 5.11 -12.08
CA GLY A 134 -18.61 4.86 -11.98
C GLY A 134 -19.00 3.39 -11.94
N HIS A 135 -18.03 2.48 -11.76
CA HIS A 135 -18.33 1.05 -11.83
C HIS A 135 -17.52 0.22 -10.84
N GLY A 136 -17.23 0.77 -9.66
CA GLY A 136 -16.54 0.04 -8.62
C GLY A 136 -17.10 0.42 -7.25
N SER A 137 -16.69 -0.31 -6.22
CA SER A 137 -17.10 -0.03 -4.85
C SER A 137 -16.08 -0.64 -3.91
N LEU A 138 -15.46 0.21 -3.10
CA LEU A 138 -14.50 -0.27 -2.11
C LEU A 138 -15.22 -1.04 -1.00
N ARG A 139 -16.44 -0.64 -0.68
CA ARG A 139 -17.22 -1.35 0.31
C ARG A 139 -17.49 -2.78 -0.14
N LEU A 140 -17.88 -2.96 -1.39
CA LEU A 140 -18.15 -4.30 -1.90
C LEU A 140 -16.88 -5.13 -2.03
N LEU A 141 -15.76 -4.51 -2.40
CA LEU A 141 -14.49 -5.21 -2.44
C LEU A 141 -14.13 -5.77 -1.06
N CYS A 142 -14.29 -4.96 -0.03
CA CYS A 142 -13.99 -5.39 1.32
C CYS A 142 -14.94 -6.52 1.75
N ARG A 143 -16.21 -6.41 1.40
CA ARG A 143 -17.18 -7.46 1.69
C ARG A 143 -16.76 -8.78 1.06
N ASP A 144 -16.36 -8.73 -0.20
CA ASP A 144 -15.97 -9.95 -0.90
C ASP A 144 -14.69 -10.54 -0.32
N ALA A 145 -13.72 -9.70 0.04
CA ALA A 145 -12.49 -10.17 0.66
C ALA A 145 -12.77 -10.80 2.02
N THR A 146 -13.71 -10.24 2.76
CA THR A 146 -14.05 -10.75 4.09
C THR A 146 -14.79 -12.08 4.01
N ARG A 147 -15.60 -12.27 2.96
CA ARG A 147 -16.35 -13.51 2.80
C ARG A 147 -15.46 -14.73 2.66
N GLY A 148 -14.29 -14.57 2.07
CA GLY A 148 -13.37 -15.68 1.90
C GLY A 148 -12.63 -16.01 3.16
N LYS A 149 -12.90 -15.28 4.23
CA LYS A 149 -12.14 -15.40 5.44
C LYS A 149 -12.36 -16.71 6.17
N ARG A 150 -13.48 -17.36 6.00
CA ARG A 150 -13.75 -18.54 6.75
C ARG A 150 -12.62 -19.51 6.82
#